data_b0ee3d81fb36776b669ea7f09f318e6c
#
_entry.id   b0ee3d81fb36776b669ea7f09f318e6c
#
_cell.length_a   1.000
_cell.length_b   1.000
_cell.length_c   1.000
_cell.angle_alpha   90.00
_cell.angle_beta   90.00
_cell.angle_gamma   90.00
#
_symmetry.space_group_name_H-M   'P 1'
#
loop_
_entity.id
_entity.type
_entity.pdbx_description
1 polymer ?
#
loop_
_entity_poly.entity_id
_entity_poly.type
_entity_poly.pdbx_seq_one_letter_code
_entity_poly.pdbx_strand_id
1 'polypeptide(L)'
;ITAVGFDLDETLAVPARDRATILDDAVAAVGAPSLTREAYLDAHGRHLTADTREPIFTALLKGRDTDVAPERLATVYRREIADALAPVPGIAAFLRRLRTEYSVGLLTNGPSVAQRDKLATLGWTDLFDATLVTGDLDAGKPAPTAFEALLDALGSDPGETVYVGDDVDADIAGAADAGLVPVQVTFEGGPSPSPRAAAHLPRDRVVTELSDLLSGL
;
A
#
# COMPACT_ATOMS: atom_id res chain seq x y z
N ILE A 1 4.69 0.58 23.11
CA ILE A 1 4.91 0.38 21.68
C ILE A 1 6.40 0.47 21.40
N THR A 2 6.93 -0.46 20.63
CA THR A 2 8.35 -0.53 20.25
C THR A 2 8.54 -0.37 18.72
N ALA A 3 7.50 -0.69 17.94
CA ALA A 3 7.54 -0.60 16.48
C ALA A 3 6.26 -0.04 15.86
N VAL A 4 6.41 0.52 14.66
CA VAL A 4 5.29 1.05 13.85
C VAL A 4 5.44 0.57 12.41
N GLY A 5 4.49 -0.22 11.94
CA GLY A 5 4.34 -0.62 10.54
C GLY A 5 3.39 0.31 9.79
N PHE A 6 3.66 0.54 8.52
CA PHE A 6 2.81 1.37 7.66
C PHE A 6 2.46 0.65 6.36
N ASP A 7 1.24 0.89 5.86
CA ASP A 7 0.94 0.73 4.45
C ASP A 7 1.46 1.93 3.64
N LEU A 8 1.52 1.79 2.32
CA LEU A 8 1.99 2.83 1.40
C LEU A 8 0.85 3.59 0.73
N ASP A 9 0.02 2.86 -0.03
CA ASP A 9 -0.98 3.44 -0.93
C ASP A 9 -2.18 3.97 -0.14
N GLU A 10 -2.61 5.22 -0.40
CA GLU A 10 -3.67 5.93 0.32
C GLU A 10 -3.37 6.19 1.81
N THR A 11 -2.23 5.72 2.32
CA THR A 11 -1.77 5.92 3.70
C THR A 11 -0.63 6.95 3.76
N LEU A 12 0.51 6.68 3.14
CA LEU A 12 1.69 7.56 3.14
C LEU A 12 1.85 8.35 1.83
N ALA A 13 1.32 7.79 0.73
CA ALA A 13 1.38 8.41 -0.59
C ALA A 13 0.07 8.20 -1.35
N VAL A 14 -0.36 9.23 -2.07
CA VAL A 14 -1.61 9.23 -2.82
C VAL A 14 -1.38 9.68 -4.26
N PRO A 15 -2.11 9.15 -5.23
CA PRO A 15 -2.05 9.70 -6.58
C PRO A 15 -2.78 11.05 -6.62
N ALA A 16 -2.18 12.04 -7.28
CA ALA A 16 -2.77 13.36 -7.50
C ALA A 16 -3.93 13.33 -8.52
N ARG A 17 -4.11 12.19 -9.21
CA ARG A 17 -5.21 11.93 -10.16
C ARG A 17 -5.99 10.71 -9.72
N ASP A 18 -7.27 10.68 -10.04
CA ASP A 18 -8.13 9.52 -9.80
C ASP A 18 -7.57 8.25 -10.47
N ARG A 19 -7.60 7.13 -9.75
CA ARG A 19 -7.00 5.87 -10.23
C ARG A 19 -7.75 5.24 -11.40
N ALA A 20 -9.06 5.50 -11.56
CA ALA A 20 -9.79 5.05 -12.74
C ALA A 20 -9.34 5.86 -13.96
N THR A 21 -9.20 7.17 -13.83
CA THR A 21 -8.63 8.04 -14.87
C THR A 21 -7.23 7.61 -15.30
N ILE A 22 -6.36 7.29 -14.35
CA ILE A 22 -5.01 6.78 -14.64
C ILE A 22 -5.05 5.46 -15.43
N LEU A 23 -5.99 4.57 -15.09
CA LEU A 23 -6.18 3.32 -15.83
C LEU A 23 -6.68 3.58 -17.24
N ASP A 24 -7.65 4.48 -17.41
CA ASP A 24 -8.21 4.85 -18.70
C ASP A 24 -7.14 5.48 -19.62
N ASP A 25 -6.31 6.37 -19.08
CA ASP A 25 -5.20 6.98 -19.81
C ASP A 25 -4.19 5.93 -20.28
N ALA A 26 -3.82 4.99 -19.43
CA ALA A 26 -2.91 3.90 -19.78
C ALA A 26 -3.50 2.98 -20.85
N VAL A 27 -4.79 2.64 -20.75
CA VAL A 27 -5.53 1.84 -21.73
C VAL A 27 -5.56 2.55 -23.08
N ALA A 28 -5.91 3.84 -23.09
CA ALA A 28 -5.95 4.65 -24.31
C ALA A 28 -4.57 4.79 -24.96
N ALA A 29 -3.51 4.98 -24.18
CA ALA A 29 -2.14 5.14 -24.68
C ALA A 29 -1.61 3.92 -25.45
N VAL A 30 -2.11 2.73 -25.15
CA VAL A 30 -1.70 1.49 -25.84
C VAL A 30 -2.75 1.01 -26.87
N GLY A 31 -3.94 1.62 -26.91
CA GLY A 31 -5.04 1.20 -27.76
C GLY A 31 -5.72 -0.10 -27.28
N ALA A 32 -5.70 -0.36 -25.98
CA ALA A 32 -6.37 -1.53 -25.39
C ALA A 32 -7.88 -1.32 -25.26
N PRO A 33 -8.68 -2.39 -25.17
CA PRO A 33 -10.10 -2.30 -24.82
C PRO A 33 -10.29 -1.68 -23.44
N SER A 34 -11.37 -0.91 -23.25
CA SER A 34 -11.71 -0.28 -21.96
C SER A 34 -11.72 -1.30 -20.82
N LEU A 35 -11.12 -0.94 -19.69
CA LEU A 35 -11.04 -1.72 -18.45
C LEU A 35 -11.65 -0.91 -17.32
N THR A 36 -12.40 -1.56 -16.43
CA THR A 36 -12.95 -0.87 -15.26
C THR A 36 -12.00 -0.98 -14.06
N ARG A 37 -12.03 0.03 -13.21
CA ARG A 37 -11.26 0.02 -11.95
C ARG A 37 -11.64 -1.15 -11.05
N GLU A 38 -12.93 -1.51 -11.00
CA GLU A 38 -13.43 -2.66 -10.25
C GLU A 38 -12.80 -3.99 -10.74
N ALA A 39 -12.83 -4.24 -12.05
CA ALA A 39 -12.22 -5.43 -12.63
C ALA A 39 -10.70 -5.47 -12.38
N TYR A 40 -10.04 -4.29 -12.41
CA TYR A 40 -8.63 -4.19 -12.08
C TYR A 40 -8.35 -4.57 -10.62
N LEU A 41 -9.14 -4.05 -9.67
CA LEU A 41 -8.97 -4.36 -8.24
C LEU A 41 -9.18 -5.83 -7.93
N ASP A 42 -10.21 -6.45 -8.54
CA ASP A 42 -10.48 -7.88 -8.41
C ASP A 42 -9.32 -8.74 -8.98
N ALA A 43 -8.79 -8.38 -10.15
CA ALA A 43 -7.62 -9.06 -10.70
C ALA A 43 -6.36 -8.80 -9.87
N HIS A 44 -6.16 -7.57 -9.36
CA HIS A 44 -5.04 -7.22 -8.50
C HIS A 44 -5.03 -8.04 -7.21
N GLY A 45 -6.20 -8.20 -6.56
CA GLY A 45 -6.32 -9.00 -5.32
C GLY A 45 -5.90 -10.47 -5.50
N ARG A 46 -5.99 -11.01 -6.72
CA ARG A 46 -5.52 -12.38 -7.05
C ARG A 46 -4.02 -12.48 -7.37
N HIS A 47 -3.32 -11.36 -7.49
CA HIS A 47 -1.93 -11.30 -7.92
C HIS A 47 -1.05 -10.43 -7.00
N LEU A 48 -1.35 -10.42 -5.70
CA LEU A 48 -0.62 -9.61 -4.70
C LEU A 48 0.85 -10.02 -4.55
N THR A 49 1.15 -11.29 -4.82
CA THR A 49 2.50 -11.88 -4.70
C THR A 49 3.21 -11.99 -6.06
N ALA A 50 2.73 -11.30 -7.09
CA ALA A 50 3.37 -11.28 -8.39
C ALA A 50 4.58 -10.34 -8.41
N ASP A 51 5.54 -10.62 -9.28
CA ASP A 51 6.68 -9.73 -9.51
C ASP A 51 6.27 -8.45 -10.26
N THR A 52 5.41 -8.60 -11.29
CA THR A 52 4.95 -7.49 -12.13
C THR A 52 3.42 -7.40 -12.19
N ARG A 53 2.89 -6.31 -12.79
CA ARG A 53 1.46 -6.19 -13.10
C ARG A 53 1.01 -6.96 -14.34
N GLU A 54 1.92 -7.60 -15.06
CA GLU A 54 1.59 -8.35 -16.28
C GLU A 54 0.50 -9.40 -16.06
N PRO A 55 0.54 -10.26 -15.02
CA PRO A 55 -0.52 -11.24 -14.77
C PRO A 55 -1.90 -10.62 -14.57
N ILE A 56 -1.97 -9.43 -13.98
CA ILE A 56 -3.22 -8.68 -13.80
C ILE A 56 -3.82 -8.33 -15.17
N PHE A 57 -3.04 -7.71 -16.04
CA PHE A 57 -3.49 -7.32 -17.36
C PHE A 57 -3.70 -8.52 -18.30
N THR A 58 -2.93 -9.60 -18.13
CA THR A 58 -3.18 -10.87 -18.81
C THR A 58 -4.58 -11.40 -18.49
N ALA A 59 -4.97 -11.40 -17.23
CA ALA A 59 -6.31 -11.80 -16.81
C ALA A 59 -7.40 -10.89 -17.38
N LEU A 60 -7.16 -9.57 -17.39
CA LEU A 60 -8.12 -8.56 -17.86
C LEU A 60 -8.30 -8.54 -19.38
N LEU A 61 -7.27 -8.86 -20.15
CA LEU A 61 -7.32 -8.88 -21.62
C LEU A 61 -7.75 -10.24 -22.17
N LYS A 62 -7.80 -11.29 -21.33
CA LYS A 62 -8.17 -12.63 -21.74
C LYS A 62 -9.56 -12.66 -22.40
N GLY A 63 -9.60 -13.18 -23.64
CA GLY A 63 -10.85 -13.32 -24.41
C GLY A 63 -11.38 -12.00 -25.01
N ARG A 64 -10.62 -10.92 -24.95
CA ARG A 64 -10.94 -9.65 -25.63
C ARG A 64 -10.28 -9.64 -27.01
N ASP A 65 -10.92 -8.95 -27.95
CA ASP A 65 -10.41 -8.75 -29.32
C ASP A 65 -9.34 -7.61 -29.27
N THR A 66 -8.08 -7.99 -29.09
CA THR A 66 -6.97 -7.04 -29.00
C THR A 66 -5.62 -7.75 -29.20
N ASP A 67 -4.68 -7.08 -29.88
CA ASP A 67 -3.28 -7.48 -30.02
C ASP A 67 -2.35 -6.80 -29.01
N VAL A 68 -2.91 -6.06 -28.03
CA VAL A 68 -2.12 -5.37 -27.01
C VAL A 68 -1.49 -6.38 -26.07
N ALA A 69 -0.15 -6.36 -26.00
CA ALA A 69 0.60 -7.16 -25.05
C ALA A 69 0.34 -6.69 -23.61
N PRO A 70 -0.07 -7.59 -22.67
CA PRO A 70 -0.32 -7.27 -21.27
C PRO A 70 0.86 -6.56 -20.59
N GLU A 71 2.09 -6.99 -20.89
CA GLU A 71 3.33 -6.38 -20.38
C GLU A 71 3.46 -4.90 -20.77
N ARG A 72 3.08 -4.56 -22.01
CA ARG A 72 3.10 -3.17 -22.49
C ARG A 72 2.13 -2.31 -21.71
N LEU A 73 0.90 -2.78 -21.50
CA LEU A 73 -0.10 -2.07 -20.70
C LEU A 73 0.33 -1.96 -19.24
N ALA A 74 0.90 -3.03 -18.65
CA ALA A 74 1.46 -3.02 -17.30
C ALA A 74 2.56 -1.96 -17.14
N THR A 75 3.43 -1.82 -18.13
CA THR A 75 4.52 -0.84 -18.13
C THR A 75 3.99 0.59 -18.21
N VAL A 76 3.03 0.85 -19.10
CA VAL A 76 2.44 2.19 -19.24
C VAL A 76 1.67 2.57 -17.97
N TYR A 77 0.80 1.68 -17.48
CA TYR A 77 0.05 1.94 -16.25
C TYR A 77 0.95 2.20 -15.04
N ARG A 78 2.07 1.47 -14.93
CA ARG A 78 3.07 1.68 -13.87
C ARG A 78 3.67 3.09 -13.94
N ARG A 79 4.01 3.58 -15.12
CA ARG A 79 4.53 4.95 -15.32
C ARG A 79 3.49 6.00 -14.96
N GLU A 80 2.26 5.85 -15.44
CA GLU A 80 1.16 6.77 -15.12
C GLU A 80 0.91 6.87 -13.60
N ILE A 81 0.99 5.74 -12.89
CA ILE A 81 0.88 5.74 -11.42
C ILE A 81 2.08 6.47 -10.79
N ALA A 82 3.30 6.19 -11.23
CA ALA A 82 4.50 6.82 -10.67
C ALA A 82 4.48 8.34 -10.89
N ASP A 83 4.09 8.79 -12.09
CA ASP A 83 4.01 10.22 -12.45
C ASP A 83 2.90 10.95 -11.65
N ALA A 84 1.85 10.24 -11.25
CA ALA A 84 0.76 10.80 -10.45
C ALA A 84 0.99 10.75 -8.94
N LEU A 85 1.98 9.97 -8.47
CA LEU A 85 2.16 9.70 -7.04
C LEU A 85 2.72 10.93 -6.29
N ALA A 86 2.06 11.31 -5.20
CA ALA A 86 2.48 12.38 -4.31
C ALA A 86 2.53 11.89 -2.85
N PRO A 87 3.58 12.24 -2.10
CA PRO A 87 3.65 11.92 -0.68
C PRO A 87 2.65 12.78 0.13
N VAL A 88 2.15 12.23 1.23
CA VAL A 88 1.47 13.04 2.24
C VAL A 88 2.43 14.14 2.72
N PRO A 89 1.99 15.41 2.77
CA PRO A 89 2.88 16.52 3.12
C PRO A 89 3.60 16.31 4.47
N GLY A 90 4.93 16.42 4.47
CA GLY A 90 5.76 16.29 5.68
C GLY A 90 6.04 14.86 6.14
N ILE A 91 5.44 13.83 5.51
CA ILE A 91 5.52 12.45 5.98
C ILE A 91 6.96 11.90 6.04
N ALA A 92 7.80 12.18 5.06
CA ALA A 92 9.18 11.68 5.04
C ALA A 92 10.03 12.24 6.20
N ALA A 93 9.85 13.51 6.55
CA ALA A 93 10.51 14.12 7.70
C ALA A 93 9.96 13.55 9.02
N PHE A 94 8.67 13.31 9.08
CA PHE A 94 8.00 12.67 10.22
C PHE A 94 8.54 11.25 10.45
N LEU A 95 8.58 10.40 9.42
CA LEU A 95 9.08 9.03 9.52
C LEU A 95 10.56 8.98 9.97
N ARG A 96 11.41 9.88 9.47
CA ARG A 96 12.80 9.98 9.94
C ARG A 96 12.89 10.30 11.43
N ARG A 97 12.01 11.18 11.93
CA ARG A 97 11.92 11.50 13.35
C ARG A 97 11.38 10.29 14.14
N LEU A 98 10.34 9.65 13.65
CA LEU A 98 9.73 8.49 14.30
C LEU A 98 10.75 7.35 14.52
N ARG A 99 11.64 7.12 13.54
CA ARG A 99 12.74 6.15 13.61
C ARG A 99 13.77 6.44 14.69
N THR A 100 13.76 7.59 15.34
CA THR A 100 14.63 7.84 16.50
C THR A 100 14.10 7.25 17.80
N GLU A 101 12.83 6.85 17.82
CA GLU A 101 12.11 6.37 19.00
C GLU A 101 11.55 4.94 18.82
N TYR A 102 11.19 4.58 17.59
CA TYR A 102 10.55 3.30 17.24
C TYR A 102 11.27 2.63 16.07
N SER A 103 11.20 1.30 15.98
CA SER A 103 11.48 0.59 14.72
C SER A 103 10.35 0.85 13.72
N VAL A 104 10.68 1.37 12.53
CA VAL A 104 9.66 1.77 11.54
C VAL A 104 9.74 0.91 10.29
N GLY A 105 8.65 0.21 9.97
CA GLY A 105 8.54 -0.67 8.81
C GLY A 105 7.49 -0.25 7.80
N LEU A 106 7.67 -0.71 6.58
CA LEU A 106 6.68 -0.66 5.51
C LEU A 106 6.27 -2.09 5.13
N LEU A 107 4.97 -2.34 5.06
CA LEU A 107 4.40 -3.56 4.46
C LEU A 107 3.30 -3.17 3.48
N THR A 108 3.56 -3.32 2.18
CA THR A 108 2.66 -2.87 1.12
C THR A 108 2.25 -3.99 0.19
N ASN A 109 0.96 -4.09 -0.12
CA ASN A 109 0.41 -5.06 -1.05
C ASN A 109 0.70 -4.67 -2.50
N GLY A 110 1.12 -5.65 -3.29
CA GLY A 110 1.22 -5.55 -4.74
C GLY A 110 2.52 -6.06 -5.34
N PRO A 111 2.62 -6.03 -6.68
CA PRO A 111 3.78 -6.54 -7.41
C PRO A 111 5.08 -5.84 -7.05
N SER A 112 6.16 -6.62 -6.86
CA SER A 112 7.47 -6.15 -6.39
C SER A 112 7.99 -4.97 -7.19
N VAL A 113 8.06 -5.09 -8.51
CA VAL A 113 8.56 -4.03 -9.39
C VAL A 113 7.75 -2.73 -9.23
N ALA A 114 6.42 -2.85 -9.14
CA ALA A 114 5.55 -1.69 -9.08
C ALA A 114 5.67 -0.92 -7.76
N GLN A 115 5.75 -1.62 -6.63
CA GLN A 115 5.87 -0.98 -5.33
C GLN A 115 7.28 -0.40 -5.11
N ARG A 116 8.32 -1.11 -5.54
CA ARG A 116 9.70 -0.61 -5.48
C ARG A 116 9.91 0.64 -6.35
N ASP A 117 9.30 0.72 -7.54
CA ASP A 117 9.31 1.92 -8.37
C ASP A 117 8.66 3.13 -7.68
N LYS A 118 7.55 2.93 -6.97
CA LYS A 118 6.93 3.99 -6.16
C LYS A 118 7.89 4.51 -5.09
N LEU A 119 8.53 3.60 -4.35
CA LEU A 119 9.51 3.99 -3.33
C LEU A 119 10.71 4.73 -3.92
N ALA A 120 11.21 4.30 -5.07
CA ALA A 120 12.28 4.99 -5.79
C ALA A 120 11.84 6.39 -6.26
N THR A 121 10.64 6.51 -6.85
CA THR A 121 10.08 7.80 -7.30
C THR A 121 9.92 8.79 -6.13
N LEU A 122 9.51 8.30 -4.96
CA LEU A 122 9.36 9.11 -3.75
C LEU A 122 10.71 9.41 -3.05
N GLY A 123 11.79 8.75 -3.46
CA GLY A 123 13.09 8.83 -2.77
C GLY A 123 13.07 8.16 -1.38
N TRP A 124 12.29 7.09 -1.22
CA TRP A 124 12.02 6.42 0.05
C TRP A 124 12.66 5.03 0.17
N THR A 125 13.61 4.70 -0.67
CA THR A 125 14.29 3.39 -0.66
C THR A 125 14.88 3.05 0.71
N ASP A 126 15.41 4.05 1.43
CA ASP A 126 16.08 3.90 2.73
C ASP A 126 15.32 4.61 3.88
N LEU A 127 14.02 4.88 3.67
CA LEU A 127 13.23 5.65 4.64
C LEU A 127 12.78 4.82 5.85
N PHE A 128 12.72 3.49 5.72
CA PHE A 128 12.24 2.54 6.72
C PHE A 128 13.38 1.66 7.23
N ASP A 129 13.23 1.09 8.43
CA ASP A 129 14.15 0.09 8.97
C ASP A 129 13.92 -1.28 8.30
N ALA A 130 12.67 -1.56 7.94
CA ALA A 130 12.28 -2.72 7.14
C ALA A 130 11.29 -2.32 6.04
N THR A 131 11.49 -2.84 4.82
CA THR A 131 10.60 -2.61 3.68
C THR A 131 10.20 -3.94 3.07
N LEU A 132 8.93 -4.31 3.25
CA LEU A 132 8.35 -5.53 2.73
C LEU A 132 7.32 -5.21 1.66
N VAL A 133 7.50 -5.81 0.50
CA VAL A 133 6.54 -5.78 -0.61
C VAL A 133 5.99 -7.18 -0.76
N THR A 134 4.68 -7.33 -0.77
CA THR A 134 4.06 -8.67 -0.80
C THR A 134 4.34 -9.45 -2.09
N GLY A 135 4.78 -8.76 -3.14
CA GLY A 135 5.32 -9.42 -4.33
C GLY A 135 6.56 -10.28 -4.07
N ASP A 136 7.26 -10.05 -2.96
CA ASP A 136 8.45 -10.83 -2.53
C ASP A 136 8.10 -11.83 -1.42
N LEU A 137 6.83 -11.93 -0.99
CA LEU A 137 6.35 -12.81 0.06
C LEU A 137 5.44 -13.90 -0.49
N ASP A 138 5.22 -14.96 0.30
CA ASP A 138 4.31 -16.05 -0.05
C ASP A 138 2.83 -15.65 -0.01
N ALA A 139 2.50 -14.62 0.77
CA ALA A 139 1.14 -14.10 0.88
C ALA A 139 1.11 -12.58 1.10
N GLY A 140 0.01 -11.95 0.66
CA GLY A 140 -0.25 -10.54 0.91
C GLY A 140 -1.20 -10.32 2.09
N LYS A 141 -1.28 -9.08 2.59
CA LYS A 141 -2.31 -8.68 3.56
C LYS A 141 -3.70 -8.99 2.99
N PRO A 142 -4.64 -9.51 3.76
CA PRO A 142 -4.66 -9.61 5.23
C PRO A 142 -4.05 -10.90 5.82
N ALA A 143 -3.34 -11.74 5.04
CA ALA A 143 -2.80 -12.97 5.57
C ALA A 143 -1.86 -12.71 6.77
N PRO A 144 -2.02 -13.42 7.90
CA PRO A 144 -1.19 -13.23 9.10
C PRO A 144 0.31 -13.34 8.83
N THR A 145 0.72 -14.23 7.92
CA THR A 145 2.12 -14.45 7.55
C THR A 145 2.81 -13.20 6.97
N ALA A 146 2.05 -12.30 6.33
CA ALA A 146 2.61 -11.03 5.86
C ALA A 146 2.97 -10.09 7.03
N PHE A 147 2.15 -10.07 8.07
CA PHE A 147 2.42 -9.29 9.28
C PHE A 147 3.50 -9.95 10.15
N GLU A 148 3.54 -11.28 10.24
CA GLU A 148 4.61 -12.03 10.90
C GLU A 148 5.97 -11.69 10.27
N ALA A 149 6.06 -11.64 8.94
CA ALA A 149 7.27 -11.22 8.25
C ALA A 149 7.69 -9.78 8.60
N LEU A 150 6.74 -8.87 8.77
CA LEU A 150 7.02 -7.51 9.23
C LEU A 150 7.55 -7.49 10.67
N LEU A 151 6.91 -8.23 11.58
CA LEU A 151 7.32 -8.34 12.98
C LEU A 151 8.74 -8.91 13.09
N ASP A 152 9.03 -9.98 12.37
CA ASP A 152 10.37 -10.57 12.31
C ASP A 152 11.43 -9.58 11.83
N ALA A 153 11.10 -8.83 10.77
CA ALA A 153 12.02 -7.83 10.20
C ALA A 153 12.25 -6.63 11.13
N LEU A 154 11.27 -6.27 11.97
CA LEU A 154 11.37 -5.18 12.95
C LEU A 154 11.92 -5.65 14.30
N GLY A 155 11.94 -6.96 14.56
CA GLY A 155 12.33 -7.53 15.83
C GLY A 155 11.39 -7.12 16.97
N SER A 156 10.07 -7.08 16.71
CA SER A 156 9.05 -6.62 17.66
C SER A 156 7.94 -7.65 17.85
N ASP A 157 7.29 -7.62 19.01
CA ASP A 157 6.15 -8.46 19.31
C ASP A 157 4.83 -7.86 18.79
N PRO A 158 3.80 -8.70 18.47
CA PRO A 158 2.53 -8.21 17.93
C PRO A 158 1.89 -7.10 18.76
N GLY A 159 1.70 -7.33 20.08
CA GLY A 159 1.06 -6.37 21.01
C GLY A 159 1.86 -5.08 21.24
N GLU A 160 3.13 -5.04 20.83
CA GLU A 160 4.00 -3.86 20.93
C GLU A 160 4.18 -3.14 19.60
N THR A 161 3.51 -3.61 18.54
CA THR A 161 3.60 -3.05 17.19
C THR A 161 2.27 -2.40 16.78
N VAL A 162 2.29 -1.12 16.46
CA VAL A 162 1.18 -0.42 15.81
C VAL A 162 1.27 -0.62 14.31
N TYR A 163 0.15 -0.91 13.65
CA TYR A 163 0.08 -0.93 12.20
C TYR A 163 -0.88 0.16 11.69
N VAL A 164 -0.40 1.01 10.81
CA VAL A 164 -1.10 2.18 10.27
C VAL A 164 -1.43 1.95 8.80
N GLY A 165 -2.71 1.92 8.45
CA GLY A 165 -3.17 1.70 7.08
C GLY A 165 -4.60 2.20 6.86
N ASP A 166 -5.07 2.19 5.63
CA ASP A 166 -6.42 2.69 5.28
C ASP A 166 -7.41 1.57 4.93
N ASP A 167 -6.94 0.43 4.42
CA ASP A 167 -7.81 -0.66 3.98
C ASP A 167 -8.37 -1.44 5.18
N VAL A 168 -9.72 -1.48 5.27
CA VAL A 168 -10.42 -2.11 6.40
C VAL A 168 -10.13 -3.60 6.51
N ASP A 169 -10.04 -4.30 5.39
CA ASP A 169 -9.81 -5.75 5.37
C ASP A 169 -8.32 -6.08 5.38
N ALA A 170 -7.55 -5.50 4.46
CA ALA A 170 -6.14 -5.83 4.33
C ALA A 170 -5.31 -5.32 5.51
N ASP A 171 -5.50 -4.06 5.93
CA ASP A 171 -4.66 -3.45 6.96
C ASP A 171 -5.24 -3.66 8.36
N ILE A 172 -6.51 -3.26 8.55
CA ILE A 172 -7.07 -3.17 9.90
C ILE A 172 -7.47 -4.54 10.42
N ALA A 173 -8.26 -5.30 9.64
CA ALA A 173 -8.63 -6.65 10.04
C ALA A 173 -7.41 -7.58 10.07
N GLY A 174 -6.53 -7.50 9.06
CA GLY A 174 -5.33 -8.31 8.98
C GLY A 174 -4.37 -8.06 10.14
N ALA A 175 -4.07 -6.80 10.48
CA ALA A 175 -3.22 -6.46 11.62
C ALA A 175 -3.83 -6.93 12.94
N ALA A 176 -5.14 -6.71 13.16
CA ALA A 176 -5.83 -7.18 14.36
C ALA A 176 -5.82 -8.71 14.50
N ASP A 177 -5.99 -9.45 13.39
CA ASP A 177 -5.95 -10.93 13.39
C ASP A 177 -4.53 -11.45 13.65
N ALA A 178 -3.50 -10.70 13.28
CA ALA A 178 -2.10 -10.97 13.59
C ALA A 178 -1.67 -10.47 14.99
N GLY A 179 -2.59 -9.85 15.75
CA GLY A 179 -2.35 -9.39 17.11
C GLY A 179 -1.65 -8.03 17.24
N LEU A 180 -1.47 -7.30 16.14
CA LEU A 180 -0.95 -5.93 16.15
C LEU A 180 -2.04 -4.96 16.61
N VAL A 181 -1.64 -3.72 16.94
CA VAL A 181 -2.54 -2.62 17.28
C VAL A 181 -2.87 -1.81 16.02
N PRO A 182 -4.05 -1.98 15.39
CA PRO A 182 -4.35 -1.32 14.13
C PRO A 182 -4.82 0.13 14.33
N VAL A 183 -4.26 1.05 13.55
CA VAL A 183 -4.68 2.45 13.44
C VAL A 183 -5.15 2.71 12.02
N GLN A 184 -6.43 3.04 11.86
CA GLN A 184 -7.00 3.30 10.54
C GLN A 184 -6.77 4.76 10.12
N VAL A 185 -6.14 4.93 8.96
CA VAL A 185 -6.10 6.22 8.27
C VAL A 185 -7.42 6.45 7.55
N THR A 186 -8.06 7.58 7.82
CA THR A 186 -9.35 7.96 7.22
C THR A 186 -9.20 9.17 6.31
N PHE A 187 -10.02 9.26 5.26
CA PHE A 187 -10.05 10.39 4.34
C PHE A 187 -11.41 10.47 3.63
N GLU A 188 -11.69 11.62 3.03
CA GLU A 188 -12.94 11.82 2.29
C GLU A 188 -13.03 10.88 1.09
N GLY A 189 -14.14 10.15 0.98
CA GLY A 189 -14.36 9.12 -0.05
C GLY A 189 -13.64 7.79 0.21
N GLY A 190 -12.91 7.67 1.33
CA GLY A 190 -12.28 6.43 1.75
C GLY A 190 -13.25 5.46 2.45
N PRO A 191 -12.74 4.30 2.91
CA PRO A 191 -13.52 3.31 3.64
C PRO A 191 -14.11 3.89 4.94
N SER A 192 -15.26 3.37 5.35
CA SER A 192 -15.87 3.70 6.64
C SER A 192 -14.96 3.30 7.81
N PRO A 193 -15.01 4.02 8.95
CA PRO A 193 -14.26 3.65 10.13
C PRO A 193 -14.57 2.23 10.59
N SER A 194 -13.53 1.42 10.77
CA SER A 194 -13.62 0.03 11.21
C SER A 194 -13.72 -0.05 12.74
N PRO A 195 -14.65 -0.81 13.31
CA PRO A 195 -14.70 -1.02 14.75
C PRO A 195 -13.54 -1.88 15.30
N ARG A 196 -12.73 -2.47 14.41
CA ARG A 196 -11.54 -3.24 14.78
C ARG A 196 -10.29 -2.39 14.93
N ALA A 197 -10.32 -1.13 14.47
CA ALA A 197 -9.22 -0.19 14.68
C ALA A 197 -9.19 0.26 16.14
N ALA A 198 -7.99 0.28 16.74
CA ALA A 198 -7.76 0.84 18.06
C ALA A 198 -7.93 2.38 18.05
N ALA A 199 -7.63 3.01 16.92
CA ALA A 199 -7.86 4.43 16.69
C ALA A 199 -8.08 4.74 15.20
N HIS A 200 -8.70 5.91 14.94
CA HIS A 200 -8.90 6.46 13.61
C HIS A 200 -8.18 7.79 13.50
N LEU A 201 -7.41 7.97 12.45
CA LEU A 201 -6.58 9.15 12.26
C LEU A 201 -6.80 9.72 10.85
N PRO A 202 -7.29 10.96 10.71
CA PRO A 202 -7.38 11.60 9.41
C PRO A 202 -6.00 11.65 8.73
N ARG A 203 -5.94 11.35 7.44
CA ARG A 203 -4.67 11.28 6.69
C ARG A 203 -3.84 12.57 6.79
N ASP A 204 -4.47 13.71 6.76
CA ASP A 204 -3.84 15.03 6.92
C ASP A 204 -3.34 15.29 8.35
N ARG A 205 -3.73 14.46 9.32
CA ARG A 205 -3.32 14.53 10.72
C ARG A 205 -2.25 13.51 11.11
N VAL A 206 -1.88 12.57 10.25
CA VAL A 206 -0.87 11.53 10.55
C VAL A 206 0.43 12.16 11.05
N VAL A 207 0.93 13.20 10.36
CA VAL A 207 2.21 13.86 10.72
C VAL A 207 2.15 14.61 12.06
N THR A 208 0.99 15.11 12.45
CA THR A 208 0.82 15.97 13.65
C THR A 208 0.30 15.22 14.87
N GLU A 209 -0.46 14.12 14.69
CA GLU A 209 -1.18 13.48 15.79
C GLU A 209 -0.72 12.04 16.09
N LEU A 210 -0.04 11.35 15.14
CA LEU A 210 0.33 9.95 15.36
C LEU A 210 1.32 9.77 16.53
N SER A 211 2.29 10.68 16.74
CA SER A 211 3.23 10.57 17.87
C SER A 211 2.53 10.65 19.23
N ASP A 212 1.55 11.54 19.36
CA ASP A 212 0.76 11.68 20.59
C ASP A 212 -0.11 10.44 20.82
N LEU A 213 -0.70 9.91 19.75
CA LEU A 213 -1.47 8.67 19.79
C LEU A 213 -0.61 7.48 20.25
N LEU A 214 0.60 7.30 19.68
CA LEU A 214 1.52 6.23 20.05
C LEU A 214 1.95 6.29 21.52
N SER A 215 2.06 7.49 22.08
CA SER A 215 2.41 7.71 23.49
C SER A 215 1.28 7.32 24.45
N GLY A 216 0.06 7.22 23.97
CA GLY A 216 -1.15 6.86 24.74
C GLY A 216 -1.57 5.39 24.60
N LEU A 217 -0.96 4.63 23.69
CA LEU A 217 -1.18 3.21 23.46
C LEU A 217 -0.16 2.37 24.23
#